data_6003e83f34b990a204b4a3adf3e29dd6
#
_entry.id   6003e83f34b990a204b4a3adf3e29dd6
#
_cell.length_a   1.000
_cell.length_b   1.000
_cell.length_c   1.000
_cell.angle_alpha   90.00
_cell.angle_beta   90.00
_cell.angle_gamma   90.00
#
_symmetry.space_group_name_H-M   'P 1'
#
loop_
_entity.id
_entity.type
_entity.pdbx_description
1 polymer ?
#
loop_
_entity_poly.entity_id
_entity_poly.type
_entity_poly.pdbx_seq_one_letter_code
_entity_poly.pdbx_strand_id
1 'polypeptide(L)'
;MDPFLKESERWLRQAEYDLRGAEWNQQGGFHAQATFWAQQAAAKALRAFLFLNKEDVRETRSVVDLLDRAITYEEEFRGFVGSGRSLDLYYKTSRFPDAIPGGVPAEVISQKESVEAIRQAADIIAIVEKKRKDYLPESL
;
A
#
# COMPACT_ATOMS: atom_id res chain seq x y z
N MET A 1 9.84 19.48 15.28
CA MET A 1 9.47 18.08 15.01
C MET A 1 10.58 17.38 14.23
N ASP A 2 10.84 16.14 14.61
CA ASP A 2 11.79 15.29 13.91
C ASP A 2 11.43 15.21 12.42
N PRO A 3 12.37 15.48 11.49
CA PRO A 3 12.11 15.40 10.05
C PRO A 3 11.57 14.04 9.61
N PHE A 4 12.01 12.95 10.25
CA PHE A 4 11.52 11.62 9.90
C PHE A 4 10.05 11.42 10.30
N LEU A 5 9.65 11.94 11.46
CA LEU A 5 8.24 11.88 11.88
C LEU A 5 7.37 12.70 10.93
N LYS A 6 7.87 13.84 10.49
CA LYS A 6 7.17 14.71 9.56
C LYS A 6 6.97 14.03 8.20
N GLU A 7 8.04 13.39 7.67
CA GLU A 7 7.94 12.66 6.41
C GLU A 7 7.00 11.46 6.54
N SER A 8 7.09 10.73 7.66
CA SER A 8 6.18 9.61 7.92
C SER A 8 4.72 10.06 7.81
N GLU A 9 4.38 11.18 8.44
CA GLU A 9 3.02 11.71 8.38
C GLU A 9 2.60 12.05 6.95
N ARG A 10 3.48 12.68 6.19
CA ARG A 10 3.18 13.05 4.80
C ARG A 10 2.88 11.81 3.95
N TRP A 11 3.70 10.78 4.06
CA TRP A 11 3.50 9.55 3.29
C TRP A 11 2.24 8.80 3.72
N LEU A 12 1.95 8.77 5.01
CA LEU A 12 0.73 8.11 5.50
C LEU A 12 -0.52 8.83 5.02
N ARG A 13 -0.51 10.17 5.04
CA ARG A 13 -1.65 10.96 4.53
C ARG A 13 -1.86 10.71 3.04
N GLN A 14 -0.78 10.60 2.26
CA GLN A 14 -0.90 10.29 0.84
C GLN A 14 -1.43 8.87 0.63
N ALA A 15 -0.99 7.91 1.45
CA ALA A 15 -1.51 6.53 1.38
C ALA A 15 -3.02 6.51 1.63
N GLU A 16 -3.49 7.23 2.63
CA GLU A 16 -4.92 7.32 2.93
C GLU A 16 -5.71 7.95 1.78
N TYR A 17 -5.14 8.97 1.15
CA TYR A 17 -5.74 9.61 -0.02
C TYR A 17 -5.83 8.63 -1.19
N ASP A 18 -4.75 7.90 -1.47
CA ASP A 18 -4.74 6.92 -2.56
C ASP A 18 -5.76 5.80 -2.31
N LEU A 19 -5.96 5.39 -1.06
CA LEU A 19 -6.96 4.39 -0.71
C LEU A 19 -8.38 4.89 -1.03
N ARG A 20 -8.67 6.15 -0.70
CA ARG A 20 -9.97 6.74 -1.05
C ARG A 20 -10.14 6.80 -2.57
N GLY A 21 -9.07 7.09 -3.31
CA GLY A 21 -9.10 7.04 -4.77
C GLY A 21 -9.40 5.64 -5.29
N ALA A 22 -8.81 4.62 -4.67
CA ALA A 22 -9.09 3.22 -5.02
C ALA A 22 -10.56 2.89 -4.79
N GLU A 23 -11.11 3.27 -3.66
CA GLU A 23 -12.52 3.04 -3.34
C GLU A 23 -13.45 3.73 -4.34
N TRP A 24 -13.14 4.97 -4.70
CA TRP A 24 -13.94 5.72 -5.67
C TRP A 24 -13.89 5.07 -7.05
N ASN A 25 -12.72 4.64 -7.50
CA ASN A 25 -12.57 3.93 -8.76
C ASN A 25 -13.37 2.62 -8.76
N GLN A 26 -13.31 1.87 -7.66
CA GLN A 26 -14.04 0.62 -7.54
C GLN A 26 -15.54 0.84 -7.64
N GLN A 27 -16.08 1.85 -6.97
CA GLN A 27 -17.50 2.19 -7.00
C GLN A 27 -17.93 2.62 -8.40
N GLY A 28 -17.06 3.26 -9.15
CA GLY A 28 -17.31 3.70 -10.51
C GLY A 28 -17.11 2.61 -11.56
N GLY A 29 -16.73 1.40 -11.16
CA GLY A 29 -16.52 0.30 -12.08
C GLY A 29 -15.11 0.25 -12.70
N PHE A 30 -14.20 1.10 -12.27
CA PHE A 30 -12.80 1.13 -12.75
C PHE A 30 -11.92 0.19 -11.90
N HIS A 31 -12.22 -1.11 -12.00
CA HIS A 31 -11.62 -2.10 -11.10
C HIS A 31 -10.11 -2.24 -11.28
N ALA A 32 -9.62 -2.20 -12.51
CA ALA A 32 -8.18 -2.26 -12.77
C ALA A 32 -7.45 -1.09 -12.09
N GLN A 33 -7.95 0.13 -12.29
CA GLN A 33 -7.35 1.31 -11.67
C GLN A 33 -7.44 1.25 -10.16
N ALA A 34 -8.54 0.73 -9.61
CA ALA A 34 -8.70 0.56 -8.18
C ALA A 34 -7.61 -0.34 -7.58
N THR A 35 -7.28 -1.46 -8.25
CA THR A 35 -6.23 -2.36 -7.77
C THR A 35 -4.86 -1.69 -7.80
N PHE A 36 -4.59 -0.86 -8.80
CA PHE A 36 -3.34 -0.11 -8.87
C PHE A 36 -3.22 0.84 -7.68
N TRP A 37 -4.26 1.64 -7.43
CA TRP A 37 -4.22 2.59 -6.31
C TRP A 37 -4.16 1.90 -4.96
N ALA A 38 -4.76 0.73 -4.82
CA ALA A 38 -4.64 -0.06 -3.59
C ALA A 38 -3.18 -0.48 -3.35
N GLN A 39 -2.48 -0.96 -4.40
CA GLN A 39 -1.07 -1.31 -4.31
C GLN A 39 -0.23 -0.08 -3.92
N GLN A 40 -0.49 1.07 -4.54
CA GLN A 40 0.23 2.31 -4.23
C GLN A 40 -0.01 2.76 -2.78
N ALA A 41 -1.25 2.66 -2.30
CA ALA A 41 -1.59 3.03 -0.94
C ALA A 41 -0.83 2.18 0.08
N ALA A 42 -0.79 0.87 -0.12
CA ALA A 42 -0.07 -0.04 0.75
C ALA A 42 1.44 0.27 0.76
N ALA A 43 2.03 0.47 -0.42
CA ALA A 43 3.45 0.78 -0.54
C ALA A 43 3.81 2.08 0.19
N LYS A 44 2.99 3.13 0.02
CA LYS A 44 3.23 4.41 0.68
C LYS A 44 3.07 4.33 2.19
N ALA A 45 2.10 3.56 2.68
CA ALA A 45 1.92 3.35 4.12
C ALA A 45 3.15 2.68 4.72
N LEU A 46 3.70 1.67 4.05
CA LEU A 46 4.90 0.99 4.53
C LEU A 46 6.12 1.90 4.52
N ARG A 47 6.25 2.76 3.51
CA ARG A 47 7.31 3.77 3.49
C ARG A 47 7.15 4.74 4.67
N ALA A 48 5.90 5.10 5.01
CA ALA A 48 5.64 5.93 6.19
C ALA A 48 6.16 5.25 7.46
N PHE A 49 5.93 3.94 7.59
CA PHE A 49 6.45 3.18 8.73
C PHE A 49 7.99 3.15 8.75
N LEU A 50 8.62 2.96 7.58
CA LEU A 50 10.08 2.91 7.51
C LEU A 50 10.70 4.26 7.85
N PHE A 51 10.07 5.37 7.50
CA PHE A 51 10.52 6.69 7.94
C PHE A 51 10.55 6.82 9.46
N LEU A 52 9.63 6.18 10.18
CA LEU A 52 9.65 6.17 11.65
C LEU A 52 10.93 5.53 12.19
N ASN A 53 11.49 4.60 11.42
CA ASN A 53 12.73 3.91 11.75
C ASN A 53 13.92 4.50 11.02
N LYS A 54 13.78 5.72 10.54
CA LYS A 54 14.83 6.52 9.89
C LYS A 54 15.37 5.89 8.61
N GLU A 55 14.52 5.14 7.90
CA GLU A 55 14.84 4.61 6.58
C GLU A 55 14.03 5.29 5.50
N ASP A 56 14.73 5.80 4.49
CA ASP A 56 14.11 6.37 3.29
C ASP A 56 14.39 5.41 2.14
N VAL A 57 13.51 4.43 1.95
CA VAL A 57 13.66 3.39 0.94
C VAL A 57 13.12 3.89 -0.40
N ARG A 58 13.98 4.03 -1.40
CA ARG A 58 13.60 4.56 -2.72
C ARG A 58 13.81 3.57 -3.86
N GLU A 59 14.55 2.50 -3.62
CA GLU A 59 14.98 1.55 -4.66
C GLU A 59 13.90 0.56 -5.08
N THR A 60 12.79 0.48 -4.36
CA THR A 60 11.73 -0.46 -4.69
C THR A 60 10.34 0.18 -4.61
N ARG A 61 9.43 -0.34 -5.42
CA ARG A 61 8.00 -0.03 -5.36
C ARG A 61 7.19 -1.25 -4.94
N SER A 62 7.86 -2.34 -4.59
CA SER A 62 7.22 -3.60 -4.21
C SER A 62 6.74 -3.55 -2.77
N VAL A 63 5.47 -3.88 -2.56
CA VAL A 63 4.91 -4.00 -1.21
C VAL A 63 5.63 -5.10 -0.43
N VAL A 64 5.95 -6.22 -1.11
CA VAL A 64 6.67 -7.33 -0.46
C VAL A 64 8.04 -6.89 0.03
N ASP A 65 8.80 -6.17 -0.82
CA ASP A 65 10.13 -5.70 -0.42
C ASP A 65 10.05 -4.75 0.78
N LEU A 66 9.05 -3.86 0.78
CA LEU A 66 8.85 -2.93 1.89
C LEU A 66 8.42 -3.66 3.16
N LEU A 67 7.59 -4.70 3.04
CA LEU A 67 7.22 -5.54 4.17
C LEU A 67 8.42 -6.27 4.75
N ASP A 68 9.29 -6.79 3.90
CA ASP A 68 10.52 -7.46 4.37
C ASP A 68 11.37 -6.53 5.22
N ARG A 69 11.44 -5.25 4.85
CA ARG A 69 12.15 -4.25 5.65
C ARG A 69 11.41 -3.97 6.95
N ALA A 70 10.09 -3.83 6.90
CA ALA A 70 9.27 -3.54 8.07
C ALA A 70 9.34 -4.65 9.12
N ILE A 71 9.41 -5.90 8.68
CA ILE A 71 9.50 -7.08 9.56
C ILE A 71 10.75 -7.02 10.45
N THR A 72 11.82 -6.42 9.98
CA THR A 72 13.04 -6.31 10.79
C THR A 72 12.83 -5.45 12.04
N TYR A 73 11.82 -4.58 12.03
CA TYR A 73 11.48 -3.72 13.17
C TYR A 73 10.30 -4.25 13.97
N GLU A 74 9.30 -4.81 13.28
CA GLU A 74 8.07 -5.30 13.90
C GLU A 74 7.65 -6.61 13.22
N GLU A 75 7.76 -7.71 13.93
CA GLU A 75 7.44 -9.04 13.40
C GLU A 75 6.00 -9.17 12.92
N GLU A 76 5.10 -8.38 13.48
CA GLU A 76 3.68 -8.42 13.14
C GLU A 76 3.41 -8.19 11.65
N PHE A 77 4.30 -7.47 10.95
CA PHE A 77 4.16 -7.24 9.52
C PHE A 77 4.26 -8.52 8.68
N ARG A 78 4.83 -9.59 9.22
CA ARG A 78 4.96 -10.86 8.51
C ARG A 78 3.61 -11.42 8.08
N GLY A 79 2.56 -11.20 8.85
CA GLY A 79 1.22 -11.65 8.53
C GLY A 79 0.63 -11.03 7.26
N PHE A 80 1.25 -9.98 6.73
CA PHE A 80 0.75 -9.26 5.56
C PHE A 80 1.48 -9.59 4.26
N VAL A 81 2.47 -10.50 4.31
CA VAL A 81 3.26 -10.83 3.11
C VAL A 81 2.40 -11.41 1.99
N GLY A 82 1.42 -12.26 2.34
CA GLY A 82 0.49 -12.79 1.34
C GLY A 82 -0.30 -11.70 0.63
N SER A 83 -0.81 -10.73 1.40
CA SER A 83 -1.49 -9.55 0.83
C SER A 83 -0.54 -8.74 -0.05
N GLY A 84 0.71 -8.59 0.38
CA GLY A 84 1.71 -7.87 -0.41
C GLY A 84 1.96 -8.51 -1.76
N ARG A 85 2.06 -9.83 -1.80
CA ARG A 85 2.22 -10.55 -3.07
C ARG A 85 1.04 -10.32 -4.01
N SER A 86 -0.18 -10.41 -3.47
CA SER A 86 -1.38 -10.17 -4.25
C SER A 86 -1.41 -8.75 -4.82
N LEU A 87 -1.09 -7.76 -3.99
CA LEU A 87 -1.09 -6.36 -4.42
C LEU A 87 -0.02 -6.10 -5.49
N ASP A 88 1.17 -6.66 -5.33
CA ASP A 88 2.27 -6.43 -6.27
C ASP A 88 1.96 -6.95 -7.68
N LEU A 89 1.11 -7.99 -7.79
CA LEU A 89 0.68 -8.49 -9.09
C LEU A 89 0.00 -7.39 -9.91
N TYR A 90 -0.65 -6.44 -9.27
CA TYR A 90 -1.40 -5.38 -9.94
C TYR A 90 -0.55 -4.19 -10.40
N TYR A 91 0.73 -4.12 -10.02
CA TYR A 91 1.54 -2.96 -10.36
C TYR A 91 1.57 -2.70 -11.86
N LYS A 92 1.77 -3.74 -12.66
CA LYS A 92 1.78 -3.63 -14.13
C LYS A 92 0.50 -4.17 -14.77
N THR A 93 -0.05 -5.28 -14.25
CA THR A 93 -1.21 -5.93 -14.86
C THR A 93 -2.47 -5.07 -14.84
N SER A 94 -2.53 -4.08 -13.94
CA SER A 94 -3.67 -3.16 -13.87
C SER A 94 -3.64 -2.06 -14.92
N ARG A 95 -2.51 -1.85 -15.61
CA ARG A 95 -2.33 -0.67 -16.46
C ARG A 95 -1.88 -0.97 -17.89
N PHE A 96 -1.13 -2.05 -18.09
CA PHE A 96 -0.46 -2.30 -19.37
C PHE A 96 -0.96 -3.60 -20.01
N PRO A 97 -1.51 -3.52 -21.25
CA PRO A 97 -1.98 -4.74 -21.94
C PRO A 97 -0.92 -5.79 -22.14
N ASP A 98 0.34 -5.40 -22.33
CA ASP A 98 1.44 -6.35 -22.53
C ASP A 98 1.83 -7.11 -21.27
N ALA A 99 1.31 -6.72 -20.11
CA ALA A 99 1.56 -7.43 -18.85
C ALA A 99 0.61 -8.62 -18.67
N ILE A 100 -0.39 -8.79 -19.56
CA ILE A 100 -1.38 -9.89 -19.49
C ILE A 100 -1.42 -10.62 -20.83
N PRO A 101 -1.77 -11.93 -20.85
CA PRO A 101 -1.74 -12.75 -22.09
C PRO A 101 -2.72 -12.31 -23.17
N GLY A 102 -3.85 -11.70 -22.80
CA GLY A 102 -4.86 -11.29 -23.78
C GLY A 102 -5.83 -10.32 -23.16
N GLY A 103 -6.61 -9.64 -24.00
CA GLY A 103 -7.55 -8.60 -23.56
C GLY A 103 -6.80 -7.38 -23.05
N VAL A 104 -7.53 -6.56 -22.30
CA VAL A 104 -6.95 -5.36 -21.65
C VAL A 104 -7.24 -5.41 -20.15
N PRO A 105 -6.44 -4.74 -19.32
CA PRO A 105 -6.64 -4.76 -17.86
C PRO A 105 -8.09 -4.45 -17.44
N ALA A 106 -8.72 -3.48 -18.08
CA ALA A 106 -10.09 -3.09 -17.76
C ALA A 106 -11.09 -4.23 -17.91
N GLU A 107 -10.84 -5.20 -18.80
CA GLU A 107 -11.74 -6.33 -19.04
C GLU A 107 -11.42 -7.54 -18.18
N VAL A 108 -10.16 -7.66 -17.74
CA VAL A 108 -9.66 -8.86 -17.05
C VAL A 108 -9.78 -8.77 -15.54
N ILE A 109 -9.54 -7.58 -14.97
CA ILE A 109 -9.58 -7.41 -13.52
C ILE A 109 -11.03 -7.18 -13.06
N SER A 110 -11.51 -8.06 -12.18
CA SER A 110 -12.89 -8.11 -11.74
C SER A 110 -13.18 -7.19 -10.54
N GLN A 111 -14.47 -6.97 -10.30
CA GLN A 111 -14.93 -6.26 -9.10
C GLN A 111 -14.45 -6.98 -7.83
N LYS A 112 -14.53 -8.30 -7.80
CA LYS A 112 -14.09 -9.09 -6.65
C LYS A 112 -12.62 -8.84 -6.33
N GLU A 113 -11.78 -8.78 -7.36
CA GLU A 113 -10.36 -8.50 -7.20
C GLU A 113 -10.11 -7.09 -6.65
N SER A 114 -10.83 -6.08 -7.14
CA SER A 114 -10.65 -4.71 -6.66
C SER A 114 -11.09 -4.55 -5.21
N VAL A 115 -12.21 -5.18 -4.83
CA VAL A 115 -12.70 -5.14 -3.45
C VAL A 115 -11.68 -5.77 -2.50
N GLU A 116 -11.14 -6.93 -2.88
CA GLU A 116 -10.14 -7.63 -2.06
C GLU A 116 -8.84 -6.84 -1.96
N ALA A 117 -8.37 -6.26 -3.06
CA ALA A 117 -7.15 -5.43 -3.06
C ALA A 117 -7.29 -4.24 -2.13
N ILE A 118 -8.44 -3.57 -2.15
CA ILE A 118 -8.73 -2.43 -1.27
C ILE A 118 -8.71 -2.87 0.19
N ARG A 119 -9.32 -4.03 0.50
CA ARG A 119 -9.32 -4.57 1.86
C ARG A 119 -7.89 -4.83 2.34
N GLN A 120 -7.06 -5.44 1.49
CA GLN A 120 -5.67 -5.73 1.82
C GLN A 120 -4.87 -4.45 2.08
N ALA A 121 -5.06 -3.44 1.24
CA ALA A 121 -4.39 -2.16 1.42
C ALA A 121 -4.86 -1.46 2.70
N ALA A 122 -6.15 -1.50 2.98
CA ALA A 122 -6.71 -0.90 4.19
C ALA A 122 -6.14 -1.54 5.45
N ASP A 123 -5.97 -2.87 5.45
CA ASP A 123 -5.40 -3.59 6.58
C ASP A 123 -3.92 -3.20 6.81
N ILE A 124 -3.17 -3.02 5.73
CA ILE A 124 -1.77 -2.59 5.83
C ILE A 124 -1.70 -1.16 6.38
N ILE A 125 -2.55 -0.27 5.90
CA ILE A 125 -2.61 1.10 6.43
C ILE A 125 -2.95 1.08 7.93
N ALA A 126 -3.92 0.25 8.32
CA ALA A 126 -4.35 0.15 9.71
C ALA A 126 -3.23 -0.28 10.65
N ILE A 127 -2.42 -1.28 10.26
CA ILE A 127 -1.30 -1.69 11.11
C ILE A 127 -0.24 -0.60 11.18
N VAL A 128 0.02 0.11 10.08
CA VAL A 128 0.98 1.22 10.11
C VAL A 128 0.50 2.33 11.04
N GLU A 129 -0.79 2.69 10.96
CA GLU A 129 -1.39 3.69 11.87
C GLU A 129 -1.26 3.27 13.32
N LYS A 130 -1.52 1.99 13.61
CA LYS A 130 -1.40 1.44 14.97
C LYS A 130 0.04 1.53 15.47
N LYS A 131 1.02 1.10 14.66
CA LYS A 131 2.43 1.11 15.05
C LYS A 131 2.97 2.53 15.20
N ARG A 132 2.50 3.45 14.35
CA ARG A 132 2.94 4.84 14.40
C ARG A 132 2.69 5.48 15.77
N LYS A 133 1.60 5.14 16.42
CA LYS A 133 1.28 5.67 17.76
C LYS A 133 2.38 5.38 18.77
N ASP A 134 3.06 4.25 18.65
CA ASP A 134 4.13 3.87 19.57
C ASP A 134 5.39 4.72 19.38
N TYR A 135 5.51 5.41 18.25
CA TYR A 135 6.66 6.25 17.93
C TYR A 135 6.42 7.72 18.25
N LEU A 136 5.18 8.10 18.57
CA LEU A 136 4.85 9.49 18.86
C LEU A 136 5.08 9.81 20.33
N PRO A 137 5.50 11.06 20.66
CA PRO A 137 5.62 11.48 22.04
C PRO A 137 4.26 11.41 22.76
N GLU A 138 4.27 10.99 24.02
CA GLU A 138 3.04 10.86 24.82
C GLU A 138 2.26 12.18 24.93
N SER A 139 2.98 13.31 24.86
CA SER A 139 2.36 14.63 24.94
C SER A 139 1.52 14.99 23.72
N LEU A 140 1.53 14.17 22.70
CA LEU A 140 0.73 14.34 21.50
C LEU A 140 -0.52 13.47 21.55
#